data_f917bfb66d7a73d53aafc10ec4d2cd8a
#
_entry.id   f917bfb66d7a73d53aafc10ec4d2cd8a
#
_cell.length_a   1.000
_cell.length_b   1.000
_cell.length_c   1.000
_cell.angle_alpha   90.00
_cell.angle_beta   90.00
_cell.angle_gamma   90.00
#
_symmetry.space_group_name_H-M   'P 1'
#
loop_
_entity.id
_entity.type
_entity.pdbx_description
1 polymer ?
#
loop_
_entity_poly.entity_id
_entity_poly.type
_entity_poly.pdbx_seq_one_letter_code
_entity_poly.pdbx_strand_id
1 'polypeptide(L)'
;MSPLIQGMVMASSRAEEVAEVLFELKRAGKVATYTLIARRAGFSAGSNGKVMDSCLKVVRRDWPHLHWWRAIKDDGLLESGSEQAKKLAENGYEVEVAGDKVTITELTAHLMVWQ
;
A
#
# COMPACT_ATOMS: atom_id res chain seq x y z
N MET A 1 -16.55 14.28 -25.87
CA MET A 1 -15.64 13.50 -25.04
C MET A 1 -15.31 12.19 -25.70
N SER A 2 -14.04 11.83 -25.72
CA SER A 2 -13.58 10.64 -26.45
C SER A 2 -13.69 9.39 -25.58
N PRO A 3 -14.33 8.31 -26.06
CA PRO A 3 -14.33 7.04 -25.35
C PRO A 3 -12.92 6.47 -25.16
N LEU A 4 -12.02 6.77 -26.06
CA LEU A 4 -10.64 6.32 -25.96
C LEU A 4 -9.95 6.89 -24.73
N ILE A 5 -10.16 8.17 -24.48
CA ILE A 5 -9.61 8.83 -23.30
C ILE A 5 -10.17 8.19 -22.05
N GLN A 6 -11.45 7.89 -22.02
CA GLN A 6 -12.08 7.22 -20.89
C GLN A 6 -11.48 5.85 -20.65
N GLY A 7 -11.20 5.10 -21.71
CA GLY A 7 -10.56 3.81 -21.57
C GLY A 7 -9.18 3.91 -20.98
N MET A 8 -8.41 4.90 -21.39
CA MET A 8 -7.07 5.13 -20.82
C MET A 8 -7.14 5.52 -19.37
N VAL A 9 -8.09 6.38 -19.00
CA VAL A 9 -8.29 6.76 -17.61
C VAL A 9 -8.63 5.55 -16.77
N MET A 10 -9.48 4.65 -17.26
CA MET A 10 -9.83 3.45 -16.54
C MET A 10 -8.62 2.51 -16.35
N ALA A 11 -7.74 2.44 -17.35
CA ALA A 11 -6.55 1.60 -17.25
C ALA A 11 -5.62 2.04 -16.10
N SER A 12 -5.54 3.35 -15.80
CA SER A 12 -4.70 3.87 -14.74
C SER A 12 -5.49 4.20 -13.47
N SER A 13 -6.81 4.10 -13.53
CA SER A 13 -7.69 4.55 -12.45
C SER A 13 -7.45 3.81 -11.14
N ARG A 14 -7.18 2.50 -11.19
CA ARG A 14 -6.91 1.76 -9.96
C ARG A 14 -5.63 2.23 -9.28
N ALA A 15 -4.59 2.46 -10.04
CA ALA A 15 -3.34 2.98 -9.47
C ALA A 15 -3.53 4.37 -8.91
N GLU A 16 -4.31 5.22 -9.58
CA GLU A 16 -4.61 6.55 -9.08
C GLU A 16 -5.42 6.49 -7.79
N GLU A 17 -6.40 5.60 -7.71
CA GLU A 17 -7.18 5.41 -6.49
C GLU A 17 -6.31 4.92 -5.34
N VAL A 18 -5.39 3.99 -5.62
CA VAL A 18 -4.44 3.53 -4.61
C VAL A 18 -3.55 4.68 -4.17
N ALA A 19 -3.10 5.51 -5.11
CA ALA A 19 -2.28 6.68 -4.78
C ALA A 19 -3.02 7.62 -3.84
N GLU A 20 -4.31 7.85 -4.06
CA GLU A 20 -5.11 8.68 -3.17
C GLU A 20 -5.22 8.08 -1.76
N VAL A 21 -5.41 6.78 -1.67
CA VAL A 21 -5.47 6.10 -0.38
C VAL A 21 -4.13 6.20 0.35
N LEU A 22 -3.03 6.02 -0.38
CA LEU A 22 -1.70 6.18 0.20
C LEU A 22 -1.45 7.61 0.69
N PHE A 23 -1.98 8.59 0.00
CA PHE A 23 -1.91 9.98 0.45
C PHE A 23 -2.64 10.14 1.78
N GLU A 24 -3.83 9.54 1.94
CA GLU A 24 -4.55 9.55 3.20
C GLU A 24 -3.73 8.91 4.32
N LEU A 25 -3.10 7.77 4.02
CA LEU A 25 -2.27 7.07 5.00
C LEU A 25 -1.06 7.91 5.41
N LYS A 26 -0.42 8.55 4.44
CA LYS A 26 0.71 9.43 4.70
C LYS A 26 0.32 10.57 5.62
N ARG A 27 -0.82 11.20 5.37
CA ARG A 27 -1.30 12.30 6.20
C ARG A 27 -1.63 11.86 7.61
N ALA A 28 -2.19 10.66 7.75
CA ALA A 28 -2.57 10.13 9.06
C ALA A 28 -1.40 9.50 9.82
N GLY A 29 -0.30 9.23 9.14
CA GLY A 29 0.82 8.51 9.74
C GLY A 29 0.47 7.06 10.05
N LYS A 30 -0.32 6.42 9.18
CA LYS A 30 -0.81 5.07 9.40
C LYS A 30 -0.40 4.17 8.24
N VAL A 31 -0.59 2.86 8.43
CA VAL A 31 -0.44 1.85 7.39
C VAL A 31 -1.78 1.16 7.17
N ALA A 32 -1.90 0.36 6.13
CA ALA A 32 -3.09 -0.42 5.88
C ALA A 32 -2.72 -1.67 5.09
N THR A 33 -3.54 -2.72 5.24
CA THR A 33 -3.32 -3.95 4.49
C THR A 33 -3.78 -3.77 3.05
N TYR A 34 -3.32 -4.65 2.18
CA TYR A 34 -3.72 -4.66 0.76
C TYR A 34 -5.25 -4.69 0.62
N THR A 35 -5.91 -5.56 1.38
CA THR A 35 -7.37 -5.67 1.32
C THR A 35 -8.05 -4.37 1.73
N LEU A 36 -7.57 -3.75 2.81
CA LEU A 36 -8.15 -2.49 3.29
C LEU A 36 -7.98 -1.38 2.27
N ILE A 37 -6.78 -1.28 1.67
CA ILE A 37 -6.52 -0.25 0.67
C ILE A 37 -7.40 -0.46 -0.57
N ALA A 38 -7.45 -1.71 -1.06
CA ALA A 38 -8.26 -2.01 -2.24
C ALA A 38 -9.73 -1.71 -1.97
N ARG A 39 -10.23 -2.10 -0.81
CA ARG A 39 -11.62 -1.84 -0.44
C ARG A 39 -11.91 -0.34 -0.37
N ARG A 40 -11.01 0.42 0.22
CA ARG A 40 -11.14 1.87 0.28
C ARG A 40 -11.12 2.48 -1.12
N ALA A 41 -10.32 1.93 -2.02
CA ALA A 41 -10.21 2.39 -3.40
C ALA A 41 -11.34 1.88 -4.30
N GLY A 42 -12.16 0.95 -3.82
CA GLY A 42 -13.33 0.48 -4.55
C GLY A 42 -13.11 -0.76 -5.40
N PHE A 43 -12.10 -1.56 -5.11
CA PHE A 43 -11.85 -2.78 -5.88
C PHE A 43 -11.33 -3.90 -4.96
N SER A 44 -10.97 -5.04 -5.54
CA SER A 44 -10.41 -6.18 -4.82
C SER A 44 -8.91 -6.27 -5.02
N ALA A 45 -8.18 -6.64 -3.97
CA ALA A 45 -6.73 -6.77 -4.04
C ALA A 45 -6.28 -7.87 -5.03
N GLY A 46 -7.15 -8.80 -5.36
CA GLY A 46 -6.85 -9.88 -6.29
C GLY A 46 -6.24 -11.09 -5.59
N SER A 47 -6.10 -12.18 -6.32
CA SER A 47 -5.50 -13.41 -5.79
C SER A 47 -4.06 -13.14 -5.37
N ASN A 48 -3.72 -13.49 -4.15
CA ASN A 48 -2.39 -13.28 -3.57
C ASN A 48 -1.93 -11.81 -3.67
N GLY A 49 -2.88 -10.88 -3.76
CA GLY A 49 -2.57 -9.46 -3.82
C GLY A 49 -2.02 -8.98 -5.16
N LYS A 50 -2.20 -9.74 -6.24
CA LYS A 50 -1.61 -9.40 -7.54
C LYS A 50 -2.08 -8.06 -8.09
N VAL A 51 -3.35 -7.73 -7.91
CA VAL A 51 -3.89 -6.46 -8.41
C VAL A 51 -3.23 -5.30 -7.66
N MET A 52 -3.10 -5.44 -6.34
CA MET A 52 -2.42 -4.43 -5.53
C MET A 52 -0.94 -4.31 -5.89
N ASP A 53 -0.26 -5.45 -6.11
CA ASP A 53 1.15 -5.41 -6.51
C ASP A 53 1.33 -4.62 -7.80
N SER A 54 0.45 -4.82 -8.77
CA SER A 54 0.50 -4.10 -10.04
C SER A 54 0.28 -2.60 -9.83
N CYS A 55 -0.69 -2.24 -8.99
CA CYS A 55 -0.96 -0.84 -8.68
C CYS A 55 0.22 -0.19 -7.98
N LEU A 56 0.83 -0.89 -7.03
CA LEU A 56 1.96 -0.35 -6.27
C LEU A 56 3.19 -0.15 -7.14
N LYS A 57 3.40 -0.99 -8.15
CA LYS A 57 4.48 -0.77 -9.11
C LYS A 57 4.31 0.56 -9.85
N VAL A 58 3.08 0.85 -10.26
CA VAL A 58 2.79 2.12 -10.92
C VAL A 58 2.99 3.30 -9.96
N VAL A 59 2.52 3.16 -8.72
CA VAL A 59 2.68 4.21 -7.71
C VAL A 59 4.15 4.49 -7.44
N ARG A 60 4.97 3.45 -7.29
CA ARG A 60 6.41 3.64 -7.05
C ARG A 60 7.09 4.36 -8.20
N ARG A 61 6.65 4.10 -9.43
CA ARG A 61 7.23 4.72 -10.61
C ARG A 61 6.77 6.16 -10.77
N ASP A 62 5.47 6.41 -10.64
CA ASP A 62 4.87 7.70 -11.00
C ASP A 62 4.67 8.63 -9.81
N TRP A 63 4.48 8.09 -8.61
CA TRP A 63 4.24 8.89 -7.40
C TRP A 63 5.07 8.38 -6.22
N PRO A 64 6.42 8.36 -6.33
CA PRO A 64 7.27 7.78 -5.28
C PRO A 64 7.15 8.50 -3.93
N HIS A 65 6.71 9.74 -3.93
CA HIS A 65 6.53 10.53 -2.71
C HIS A 65 5.33 10.08 -1.86
N LEU A 66 4.50 9.19 -2.37
CA LEU A 66 3.25 8.79 -1.68
C LEU A 66 3.43 7.59 -0.75
N HIS A 67 4.64 7.26 -0.38
CA HIS A 67 4.91 6.23 0.65
C HIS A 67 4.26 4.87 0.35
N TRP A 68 4.58 4.29 -0.82
CA TRP A 68 4.08 2.98 -1.23
C TRP A 68 4.28 1.91 -0.13
N TRP A 69 5.29 2.09 0.70
CA TRP A 69 5.66 1.14 1.75
C TRP A 69 4.66 1.10 2.91
N ARG A 70 3.68 1.97 2.92
CA ARG A 70 2.58 1.91 3.91
C ARG A 70 1.54 0.85 3.57
N ALA A 71 1.62 0.25 2.38
CA ALA A 71 0.75 -0.85 1.98
C ALA A 71 1.37 -2.16 2.45
N ILE A 72 0.70 -2.83 3.38
CA ILE A 72 1.19 -4.06 4.01
C ILE A 72 0.39 -5.24 3.46
N LYS A 73 1.06 -6.35 3.16
CA LYS A 73 0.35 -7.55 2.74
C LYS A 73 -0.59 -8.02 3.86
N ASP A 74 -1.66 -8.71 3.48
CA ASP A 74 -2.70 -9.09 4.44
C ASP A 74 -2.19 -9.97 5.58
N ASP A 75 -1.13 -10.74 5.36
CA ASP A 75 -0.54 -11.56 6.43
C ASP A 75 0.31 -10.74 7.40
N GLY A 76 0.52 -9.46 7.13
CA GLY A 76 1.30 -8.59 7.98
C GLY A 76 2.80 -8.80 7.93
N LEU A 77 3.28 -9.65 7.02
CA LEU A 77 4.69 -9.99 6.94
C LEU A 77 5.42 -9.15 5.90
N LEU A 78 6.66 -8.80 6.23
CA LEU A 78 7.57 -8.09 5.34
C LEU A 78 8.81 -8.95 5.14
N GLU A 79 9.49 -8.75 4.01
CA GLU A 79 10.77 -9.43 3.81
C GLU A 79 11.85 -8.74 4.63
N SER A 80 12.65 -9.54 5.32
CA SER A 80 13.77 -9.03 6.12
C SER A 80 14.77 -8.34 5.19
N GLY A 81 15.21 -7.15 5.58
CA GLY A 81 16.18 -6.39 4.78
C GLY A 81 15.60 -5.73 3.53
N SER A 82 14.28 -5.79 3.34
CA SER A 82 13.66 -5.17 2.19
C SER A 82 13.64 -3.64 2.32
N GLU A 83 13.49 -2.98 1.19
CA GLU A 83 13.35 -1.53 1.17
C GLU A 83 12.14 -1.09 1.99
N GLN A 84 11.04 -1.85 1.91
CA GLN A 84 9.83 -1.55 2.67
C GLN A 84 10.10 -1.58 4.18
N ALA A 85 10.78 -2.62 4.66
CA ALA A 85 11.09 -2.74 6.08
C ALA A 85 11.98 -1.59 6.54
N LYS A 86 12.97 -1.21 5.72
CA LYS A 86 13.86 -0.08 6.04
C LYS A 86 13.08 1.23 6.12
N LYS A 87 12.20 1.47 5.15
CA LYS A 87 11.40 2.70 5.13
C LYS A 87 10.50 2.82 6.35
N LEU A 88 9.89 1.71 6.75
CA LEU A 88 9.04 1.70 7.94
C LEU A 88 9.85 2.01 9.19
N ALA A 89 11.01 1.37 9.34
CA ALA A 89 11.86 1.63 10.50
C ALA A 89 12.36 3.07 10.53
N GLU A 90 12.74 3.62 9.39
CA GLU A 90 13.19 5.01 9.28
C GLU A 90 12.10 6.00 9.64
N ASN A 91 10.84 5.60 9.52
CA ASN A 91 9.70 6.47 9.79
C ASN A 91 9.04 6.20 11.14
N GLY A 92 9.76 5.56 12.04
CA GLY A 92 9.35 5.44 13.43
C GLY A 92 8.54 4.20 13.78
N TYR A 93 8.37 3.27 12.84
CA TYR A 93 7.68 2.02 13.15
C TYR A 93 8.68 1.03 13.72
N GLU A 94 8.34 0.43 14.85
CA GLU A 94 9.14 -0.65 15.41
C GLU A 94 8.86 -1.93 14.64
N VAL A 95 9.91 -2.65 14.29
CA VAL A 95 9.77 -3.89 13.55
C VAL A 95 10.48 -5.01 14.31
N GLU A 96 9.92 -6.22 14.23
CA GLU A 96 10.51 -7.40 14.84
C GLU A 96 10.91 -8.37 13.75
N VAL A 97 12.13 -8.89 13.87
CA VAL A 97 12.68 -9.84 12.88
C VAL A 97 12.45 -11.26 13.38
N ALA A 98 11.88 -12.09 12.52
CA ALA A 98 11.69 -13.52 12.81
C ALA A 98 12.15 -14.30 11.57
N GLY A 99 13.43 -14.70 11.58
CA GLY A 99 14.04 -15.37 10.43
C GLY A 99 14.15 -14.43 9.24
N ASP A 100 13.55 -14.84 8.13
CA ASP A 100 13.57 -14.04 6.90
C ASP A 100 12.37 -13.11 6.78
N LYS A 101 11.52 -13.04 7.81
CA LYS A 101 10.34 -12.19 7.82
C LYS A 101 10.44 -11.15 8.91
N VAL A 102 9.71 -10.06 8.71
CA VAL A 102 9.67 -8.94 9.65
C VAL A 102 8.21 -8.58 9.84
N THR A 103 7.84 -8.25 11.09
CA THR A 103 6.50 -7.76 11.39
C THR A 103 6.60 -6.38 12.04
N ILE A 104 5.53 -5.60 11.92
CA ILE A 104 5.44 -4.32 12.62
C ILE A 104 4.90 -4.58 14.01
N THR A 105 5.64 -4.13 15.02
CA THR A 105 5.21 -4.27 16.42
C THR A 105 3.89 -3.52 16.61
N GLU A 106 2.93 -4.18 17.23
CA GLU A 106 1.59 -3.60 17.48
C GLU A 106 0.94 -3.09 16.18
N LEU A 107 1.00 -3.90 15.13
CA LEU A 107 0.47 -3.53 13.83
C LEU A 107 -0.96 -2.99 13.91
N THR A 108 -1.83 -3.61 14.70
CA THR A 108 -3.23 -3.20 14.82
C THR A 108 -3.36 -1.73 15.24
N ALA A 109 -2.48 -1.26 16.12
CA ALA A 109 -2.51 0.12 16.57
C ALA A 109 -2.10 1.11 15.48
N HIS A 110 -1.39 0.63 14.46
CA HIS A 110 -0.91 1.49 13.37
C HIS A 110 -1.78 1.41 12.12
N LEU A 111 -2.77 0.52 12.10
CA LEU A 111 -3.67 0.40 10.95
C LEU A 111 -4.64 1.56 10.89
N MET A 112 -4.82 2.08 9.68
CA MET A 112 -5.80 3.13 9.43
C MET A 112 -7.21 2.56 9.61
N VAL A 113 -8.07 3.34 10.25
CA VAL A 113 -9.49 3.02 10.39
C VAL A 113 -10.27 4.08 9.63
N TRP A 114 -10.94 3.66 8.57
CA TRP A 114 -11.83 4.54 7.80
C TRP A 114 -13.25 4.38 8.32
N GLN A 115 -13.96 5.48 8.34
CA GLN A 115 -15.34 5.49 8.82
C GLN A 115 -16.31 5.82 7.72
#